data_b3a8d53bdfbe4f134d25c4354841db94
#
_entry.id   b3a8d53bdfbe4f134d25c4354841db94
#
_cell.length_a   1.000
_cell.length_b   1.000
_cell.length_c   1.000
_cell.angle_alpha   90.00
_cell.angle_beta   90.00
_cell.angle_gamma   90.00
#
_symmetry.space_group_name_H-M   'P 1'
#
loop_
_entity.id
_entity.type
_entity.pdbx_description
1 polymer ?
#
loop_
_entity_poly.entity_id
_entity_poly.type
_entity_poly.pdbx_seq_one_letter_code
_entity_poly.pdbx_strand_id
1 'polypeptide(L)'
;MSSIIHRASAFTLIELITVIAIIGVLAAVVGPRFASTDTYDERIFHDDLLQALRFAQARAVGSGCMTRVAFSPAGFTVERDDCNGSNGFTASAVINPDGLSSGYTQLDAPPAGVTYSYTVNPLVFDPEGRARNGSLVVLSAAAQVIVGSRTIRVEGATGYVH
;
A
#
# COMPACT_ATOMS: atom_id res chain seq x y z
N MET A 1 53.87 37.99 -2.36
CA MET A 1 52.44 37.70 -2.45
C MET A 1 52.12 37.46 -3.94
N SER A 2 51.97 36.21 -4.32
CA SER A 2 51.74 35.85 -5.74
C SER A 2 50.22 35.70 -5.94
N SER A 3 49.65 36.56 -6.75
CA SER A 3 48.20 36.57 -7.03
C SER A 3 47.94 35.54 -8.14
N ILE A 4 47.25 34.45 -7.83
CA ILE A 4 46.78 33.45 -8.79
C ILE A 4 45.54 34.01 -9.50
N ILE A 5 45.74 34.46 -10.73
CA ILE A 5 44.65 34.90 -11.61
C ILE A 5 43.96 33.63 -12.15
N HIS A 6 42.78 33.27 -11.59
CA HIS A 6 41.95 32.27 -12.21
C HIS A 6 41.36 32.81 -13.52
N ARG A 7 41.81 32.25 -14.65
CA ARG A 7 41.18 32.51 -15.97
C ARG A 7 39.78 31.84 -15.92
N ALA A 8 38.75 32.65 -15.87
CA ALA A 8 37.39 32.17 -16.15
C ALA A 8 37.30 31.85 -17.64
N SER A 9 37.14 30.57 -17.97
CA SER A 9 36.82 30.15 -19.34
C SER A 9 35.40 30.57 -19.66
N ALA A 10 35.25 31.45 -20.64
CA ALA A 10 33.93 31.83 -21.14
C ALA A 10 33.39 30.70 -22.04
N PHE A 11 32.12 30.31 -21.82
CA PHE A 11 31.44 29.34 -22.69
C PHE A 11 31.32 29.86 -24.11
N THR A 12 31.56 29.01 -25.09
CA THR A 12 31.34 29.37 -26.48
C THR A 12 29.86 29.28 -26.85
N LEU A 13 29.44 30.10 -27.82
CA LEU A 13 28.05 30.10 -28.30
C LEU A 13 27.66 28.71 -28.85
N ILE A 14 28.59 28.01 -29.52
CA ILE A 14 28.35 26.67 -30.06
C ILE A 14 28.14 25.64 -28.95
N GLU A 15 28.84 25.76 -27.83
CA GLU A 15 28.70 24.85 -26.67
C GLU A 15 27.33 25.02 -26.03
N LEU A 16 26.83 26.28 -25.92
CA LEU A 16 25.48 26.52 -25.41
C LEU A 16 24.42 25.91 -26.33
N ILE A 17 24.53 26.08 -27.65
CA ILE A 17 23.57 25.53 -28.62
C ILE A 17 23.56 24.00 -28.56
N THR A 18 24.74 23.36 -28.48
CA THR A 18 24.82 21.90 -28.41
C THR A 18 24.20 21.36 -27.12
N VAL A 19 24.40 22.02 -25.99
CA VAL A 19 23.80 21.60 -24.71
C VAL A 19 22.28 21.70 -24.77
N ILE A 20 21.72 22.81 -25.25
CA ILE A 20 20.25 22.91 -25.34
C ILE A 20 19.65 21.94 -26.35
N ALA A 21 20.35 21.64 -27.44
CA ALA A 21 19.91 20.64 -28.41
C ALA A 21 19.88 19.22 -27.79
N ILE A 22 20.92 18.83 -27.04
CA ILE A 22 20.95 17.55 -26.32
C ILE A 22 19.86 17.46 -25.26
N ILE A 23 19.67 18.51 -24.46
CA ILE A 23 18.60 18.56 -23.45
C ILE A 23 17.22 18.46 -24.12
N GLY A 24 17.01 19.12 -25.25
CA GLY A 24 15.76 19.04 -26.02
C GLY A 24 15.45 17.60 -26.49
N VAL A 25 16.45 16.89 -27.02
CA VAL A 25 16.27 15.48 -27.42
C VAL A 25 16.00 14.59 -26.21
N LEU A 26 16.75 14.77 -25.11
CA LEU A 26 16.53 14.00 -23.88
C LEU A 26 15.13 14.24 -23.29
N ALA A 27 14.69 15.50 -23.25
CA ALA A 27 13.37 15.86 -22.73
C ALA A 27 12.22 15.22 -23.54
N ALA A 28 12.37 15.13 -24.86
CA ALA A 28 11.38 14.48 -25.73
C ALA A 28 11.24 12.97 -25.48
N VAL A 29 12.33 12.30 -25.11
CA VAL A 29 12.33 10.85 -24.84
C VAL A 29 11.89 10.51 -23.41
N VAL A 30 12.29 11.33 -22.43
CA VAL A 30 12.08 11.08 -21.01
C VAL A 30 10.71 11.57 -20.55
N GLY A 31 10.21 12.68 -21.13
CA GLY A 31 8.93 13.29 -20.73
C GLY A 31 7.75 12.33 -20.67
N PRO A 32 7.47 11.49 -21.68
CA PRO A 32 6.33 10.57 -21.67
C PRO A 32 6.40 9.49 -20.58
N ARG A 33 7.59 9.17 -20.09
CA ARG A 33 7.77 8.11 -19.07
C ARG A 33 7.33 8.54 -17.65
N PHE A 34 7.26 9.84 -17.41
CA PHE A 34 6.77 10.38 -16.13
C PHE A 34 5.25 10.62 -16.10
N ALA A 35 4.55 10.42 -17.22
CA ALA A 35 3.11 10.67 -17.33
C ALA A 35 2.22 9.51 -16.81
N SER A 36 2.79 8.37 -16.44
CA SER A 36 2.02 7.22 -15.92
C SER A 36 2.21 7.07 -14.41
N THR A 37 1.66 7.99 -13.64
CA THR A 37 1.59 7.90 -12.16
C THR A 37 0.63 6.80 -11.72
N ASP A 38 -0.43 6.54 -12.46
CA ASP A 38 -1.51 5.62 -12.09
C ASP A 38 -1.02 4.18 -11.81
N THR A 39 -0.07 3.68 -12.61
CA THR A 39 0.51 2.34 -12.40
C THR A 39 1.38 2.27 -11.14
N TYR A 40 2.02 3.37 -10.78
CA TYR A 40 2.83 3.47 -9.57
C TYR A 40 1.94 3.55 -8.32
N ASP A 41 0.89 4.35 -8.38
CA ASP A 41 -0.08 4.53 -7.31
C ASP A 41 -0.87 3.25 -7.04
N GLU A 42 -1.27 2.52 -8.10
CA GLU A 42 -1.87 1.18 -7.99
C GLU A 42 -0.95 0.21 -7.25
N ARG A 43 0.35 0.24 -7.57
CA ARG A 43 1.33 -0.64 -6.94
C ARG A 43 1.52 -0.32 -5.47
N ILE A 44 1.64 0.96 -5.11
CA ILE A 44 1.79 1.39 -3.72
C ILE A 44 0.58 0.95 -2.90
N PHE A 45 -0.63 1.24 -3.36
CA PHE A 45 -1.85 0.88 -2.65
C PHE A 45 -2.03 -0.64 -2.52
N HIS A 46 -1.67 -1.40 -3.57
CA HIS A 46 -1.66 -2.87 -3.52
C HIS A 46 -0.69 -3.39 -2.46
N ASP A 47 0.56 -2.89 -2.45
CA ASP A 47 1.59 -3.36 -1.52
C ASP A 47 1.27 -2.97 -0.08
N ASP A 48 0.68 -1.81 0.16
CA ASP A 48 0.20 -1.35 1.46
C ASP A 48 -0.94 -2.23 1.98
N LEU A 49 -1.94 -2.51 1.14
CA LEU A 49 -3.03 -3.41 1.49
C LEU A 49 -2.54 -4.85 1.74
N LEU A 50 -1.57 -5.33 0.95
CA LEU A 50 -0.94 -6.63 1.16
C LEU A 50 -0.25 -6.71 2.53
N GLN A 51 0.48 -5.66 2.90
CA GLN A 51 1.12 -5.56 4.22
C GLN A 51 0.09 -5.49 5.34
N ALA A 52 -0.98 -4.71 5.18
CA ALA A 52 -2.05 -4.60 6.16
C ALA A 52 -2.73 -5.96 6.43
N LEU A 53 -3.01 -6.73 5.39
CA LEU A 53 -3.58 -8.08 5.51
C LEU A 53 -2.64 -9.04 6.23
N ARG A 54 -1.35 -9.06 5.88
CA ARG A 54 -0.34 -9.88 6.56
C ARG A 54 -0.15 -9.47 8.02
N PHE A 55 -0.15 -8.18 8.27
CA PHE A 55 -0.08 -7.64 9.62
C PHE A 55 -1.30 -8.03 10.44
N ALA A 56 -2.52 -7.95 9.88
CA ALA A 56 -3.75 -8.36 10.55
C ALA A 56 -3.71 -9.84 10.94
N GLN A 57 -3.24 -10.72 10.06
CA GLN A 57 -3.04 -12.15 10.34
C GLN A 57 -2.01 -12.35 11.47
N ALA A 58 -0.81 -11.78 11.33
CA ALA A 58 0.25 -11.91 12.32
C ALA A 58 -0.20 -11.36 13.69
N ARG A 59 -0.98 -10.28 13.69
CA ARG A 59 -1.52 -9.69 14.91
C ARG A 59 -2.54 -10.59 15.58
N ALA A 60 -3.43 -11.24 14.82
CA ALA A 60 -4.41 -12.19 15.35
C ALA A 60 -3.71 -13.38 16.03
N VAL A 61 -2.73 -13.98 15.38
CA VAL A 61 -1.94 -15.08 15.92
C VAL A 61 -1.13 -14.64 17.15
N GLY A 62 -0.45 -13.49 17.07
CA GLY A 62 0.44 -13.01 18.14
C GLY A 62 -0.29 -12.52 19.38
N SER A 63 -1.52 -11.99 19.24
CA SER A 63 -2.31 -11.50 20.37
C SER A 63 -3.29 -12.55 20.93
N GLY A 64 -3.55 -13.64 20.21
CA GLY A 64 -4.61 -14.59 20.54
C GLY A 64 -6.03 -14.03 20.40
N CYS A 65 -6.21 -12.91 19.69
CA CYS A 65 -7.47 -12.20 19.52
C CYS A 65 -7.79 -12.04 18.04
N MET A 66 -9.07 -12.05 17.69
CA MET A 66 -9.44 -11.83 16.30
C MET A 66 -9.04 -10.44 15.83
N THR A 67 -8.61 -10.35 14.58
CA THR A 67 -8.35 -9.09 13.90
C THR A 67 -9.11 -9.07 12.60
N ARG A 68 -9.80 -7.96 12.30
CA ARG A 68 -10.54 -7.82 11.05
C ARG A 68 -9.99 -6.71 10.19
N VAL A 69 -10.11 -6.89 8.88
CA VAL A 69 -9.91 -5.85 7.89
C VAL A 69 -11.27 -5.56 7.26
N ALA A 70 -11.75 -4.33 7.43
CA ALA A 70 -12.98 -3.87 6.85
C ALA A 70 -12.69 -2.99 5.64
N PHE A 71 -13.36 -3.26 4.54
CA PHE A 71 -13.18 -2.55 3.28
C PHE A 71 -14.36 -1.62 3.01
N SER A 72 -14.09 -0.47 2.43
CA SER A 72 -15.11 0.49 1.97
C SER A 72 -14.61 1.20 0.70
N PRO A 73 -15.47 1.88 -0.05
CA PRO A 73 -15.03 2.68 -1.20
C PRO A 73 -14.01 3.77 -0.85
N ALA A 74 -13.97 4.19 0.43
CA ALA A 74 -13.03 5.18 0.94
C ALA A 74 -11.70 4.58 1.42
N GLY A 75 -11.51 3.25 1.33
CA GLY A 75 -10.31 2.57 1.77
C GLY A 75 -10.58 1.39 2.71
N PHE A 76 -9.61 1.02 3.50
CA PHE A 76 -9.70 -0.10 4.44
C PHE A 76 -9.30 0.32 5.86
N THR A 77 -9.78 -0.45 6.84
CA THR A 77 -9.39 -0.30 8.26
C THR A 77 -8.99 -1.64 8.83
N VAL A 78 -8.00 -1.65 9.72
CA VAL A 78 -7.63 -2.85 10.50
C VAL A 78 -8.07 -2.64 11.94
N GLU A 79 -8.90 -3.54 12.44
CA GLU A 79 -9.49 -3.46 13.77
C GLU A 79 -9.21 -4.74 14.54
N ARG A 80 -9.03 -4.61 15.84
CA ARG A 80 -8.83 -5.75 16.74
C ARG A 80 -10.07 -5.97 17.61
N ASP A 81 -10.37 -7.22 17.88
CA ASP A 81 -11.31 -7.62 18.94
C ASP A 81 -10.79 -7.20 20.31
N ASP A 82 -11.68 -6.85 21.22
CA ASP A 82 -11.37 -6.50 22.62
C ASP A 82 -10.91 -7.70 23.45
N CYS A 83 -10.89 -8.89 22.88
CA CYS A 83 -10.44 -10.16 23.50
C CYS A 83 -11.25 -10.57 24.75
N ASN A 84 -12.42 -10.02 24.97
CA ASN A 84 -13.27 -10.32 26.11
C ASN A 84 -14.34 -11.41 25.81
N GLY A 85 -14.30 -11.99 24.60
CA GLY A 85 -15.25 -13.01 24.15
C GLY A 85 -16.58 -12.45 23.64
N SER A 86 -16.76 -11.14 23.58
CA SER A 86 -17.96 -10.50 23.04
C SER A 86 -17.93 -10.31 21.52
N ASN A 87 -16.80 -10.63 20.86
CA ASN A 87 -16.55 -10.37 19.44
C ASN A 87 -16.79 -8.90 19.04
N GLY A 88 -16.55 -7.99 19.98
CA GLY A 88 -16.64 -6.55 19.78
C GLY A 88 -15.37 -6.04 19.12
N PHE A 89 -15.44 -5.80 17.83
CA PHE A 89 -14.37 -5.09 17.13
C PHE A 89 -14.47 -3.60 17.42
N THR A 90 -13.65 -3.13 18.33
CA THR A 90 -13.43 -1.70 18.49
C THR A 90 -12.26 -1.30 17.61
N ALA A 91 -12.34 -0.14 16.96
CA ALA A 91 -11.21 0.49 16.28
C ALA A 91 -10.14 0.91 17.31
N SER A 92 -9.73 -0.05 18.15
CA SER A 92 -8.64 0.13 19.08
C SER A 92 -7.38 0.21 18.25
N ALA A 93 -6.70 1.33 18.31
CA ALA A 93 -5.57 1.71 17.49
C ALA A 93 -4.60 0.53 17.24
N VAL A 94 -4.78 -0.14 16.13
CA VAL A 94 -3.79 -1.06 15.61
C VAL A 94 -2.74 -0.16 14.95
N ILE A 95 -1.63 0.08 15.65
CA ILE A 95 -0.56 0.96 15.16
C ILE A 95 -0.05 0.39 13.83
N ASN A 96 -0.04 1.23 12.81
CA ASN A 96 0.54 0.87 11.52
C ASN A 96 2.05 0.61 11.70
N PRO A 97 2.59 -0.53 11.24
CA PRO A 97 4.00 -0.86 11.41
C PRO A 97 4.96 0.07 10.66
N ASP A 98 4.48 0.88 9.72
CA ASP A 98 5.29 1.91 9.04
C ASP A 98 5.66 3.09 9.95
N GLY A 99 4.99 3.25 11.09
CA GLY A 99 5.24 4.30 12.07
C GLY A 99 4.93 5.73 11.59
N LEU A 100 4.41 5.90 10.37
CA LEU A 100 4.15 7.20 9.75
C LEU A 100 2.72 7.69 9.95
N SER A 101 1.80 6.79 10.21
CA SER A 101 0.39 7.10 10.46
C SER A 101 -0.04 6.68 11.86
N SER A 102 -1.02 7.38 12.40
CA SER A 102 -1.57 7.17 13.75
C SER A 102 -2.32 5.84 13.93
N GLY A 103 -2.08 4.88 13.06
CA GLY A 103 -2.64 3.53 13.06
C GLY A 103 -3.51 3.25 11.85
N TYR A 104 -3.75 1.97 11.56
CA TYR A 104 -4.75 1.54 10.59
C TYR A 104 -6.20 1.88 11.03
N THR A 105 -6.35 2.88 11.88
CA THR A 105 -7.65 3.44 12.25
C THR A 105 -8.13 4.52 11.30
N GLN A 106 -7.24 5.05 10.45
CA GLN A 106 -7.60 5.92 9.33
C GLN A 106 -7.83 5.06 8.08
N LEU A 107 -8.92 5.37 7.38
CA LEU A 107 -9.18 4.82 6.08
C LEU A 107 -8.06 5.28 5.13
N ASP A 108 -7.20 4.35 4.75
CA ASP A 108 -6.23 4.59 3.69
C ASP A 108 -7.00 4.57 2.38
N ALA A 109 -7.38 5.76 1.92
CA ALA A 109 -8.15 5.90 0.69
C ALA A 109 -7.29 5.49 -0.52
N PRO A 110 -7.86 4.77 -1.49
CA PRO A 110 -7.16 4.49 -2.73
C PRO A 110 -6.81 5.81 -3.42
N PRO A 111 -5.62 5.93 -4.03
CA PRO A 111 -5.24 7.09 -4.82
C PRO A 111 -6.24 7.37 -5.93
N ALA A 112 -6.31 8.61 -6.39
CA ALA A 112 -7.22 9.01 -7.46
C ALA A 112 -6.96 8.16 -8.73
N GLY A 113 -8.01 7.57 -9.29
CA GLY A 113 -7.91 6.68 -10.46
C GLY A 113 -7.64 5.21 -10.14
N VAL A 114 -7.31 4.84 -8.90
CA VAL A 114 -7.15 3.45 -8.48
C VAL A 114 -8.50 2.87 -8.05
N THR A 115 -8.93 1.83 -8.74
CA THR A 115 -10.13 1.07 -8.37
C THR A 115 -9.76 -0.18 -7.58
N TYR A 116 -10.54 -0.53 -6.56
CA TYR A 116 -10.36 -1.82 -5.91
C TYR A 116 -11.71 -2.48 -5.59
N SER A 117 -11.70 -3.81 -5.53
CA SER A 117 -12.86 -4.63 -5.22
C SER A 117 -12.46 -5.82 -4.33
N TYR A 118 -13.41 -6.38 -3.63
CA TYR A 118 -13.18 -7.45 -2.67
C TYR A 118 -14.33 -8.46 -2.70
N THR A 119 -14.01 -9.74 -2.46
CA THR A 119 -15.01 -10.83 -2.45
C THR A 119 -15.62 -11.07 -1.06
N VAL A 120 -14.91 -10.68 0.00
CA VAL A 120 -15.32 -10.87 1.40
C VAL A 120 -15.14 -9.57 2.17
N ASN A 121 -16.17 -9.14 2.91
CA ASN A 121 -16.11 -7.94 3.75
C ASN A 121 -17.04 -8.09 4.97
N PRO A 122 -16.55 -7.91 6.19
CA PRO A 122 -15.15 -7.81 6.54
C PRO A 122 -14.42 -9.16 6.42
N LEU A 123 -13.09 -9.10 6.23
CA LEU A 123 -12.21 -10.27 6.31
C LEU A 123 -11.65 -10.34 7.74
N VAL A 124 -11.85 -11.46 8.41
CA VAL A 124 -11.45 -11.66 9.80
C VAL A 124 -10.38 -12.74 9.89
N PHE A 125 -9.32 -12.49 10.65
CA PHE A 125 -8.31 -13.49 11.00
C PHE A 125 -8.52 -13.96 12.43
N ASP A 126 -8.54 -15.27 12.64
CA ASP A 126 -8.66 -15.87 13.97
C ASP A 126 -7.29 -16.12 14.64
N PRO A 127 -7.25 -16.46 15.94
CA PRO A 127 -6.00 -16.75 16.64
C PRO A 127 -5.18 -17.92 16.06
N GLU A 128 -5.82 -18.83 15.33
CA GLU A 128 -5.16 -19.90 14.61
C GLU A 128 -4.60 -19.47 13.24
N GLY A 129 -4.81 -18.20 12.87
CA GLY A 129 -4.33 -17.62 11.63
C GLY A 129 -5.26 -17.83 10.42
N ARG A 130 -6.42 -18.51 10.59
CA ARG A 130 -7.36 -18.80 9.50
C ARG A 130 -8.16 -17.56 9.11
N ALA A 131 -8.54 -17.50 7.85
CA ALA A 131 -9.41 -16.41 7.37
C ALA A 131 -10.89 -16.79 7.50
N ARG A 132 -11.69 -15.84 8.01
CA ARG A 132 -13.14 -15.96 8.24
C ARG A 132 -13.89 -14.81 7.57
N ASN A 133 -15.17 -15.02 7.32
CA ASN A 133 -16.06 -13.95 6.89
C ASN A 133 -16.60 -13.13 8.09
N GLY A 134 -17.40 -12.12 7.82
CA GLY A 134 -18.02 -11.28 8.86
C GLY A 134 -18.94 -12.01 9.83
N SER A 135 -19.42 -13.22 9.48
CA SER A 135 -20.18 -14.11 10.37
C SER A 135 -19.28 -15.09 11.13
N LEU A 136 -17.98 -14.90 11.11
CA LEU A 136 -16.93 -15.69 11.77
C LEU A 136 -16.84 -17.15 11.28
N VAL A 137 -17.34 -17.44 10.08
CA VAL A 137 -17.22 -18.76 9.44
C VAL A 137 -15.91 -18.79 8.65
N VAL A 138 -15.11 -19.87 8.84
CA VAL A 138 -13.88 -20.09 8.07
C VAL A 138 -14.20 -20.17 6.60
N LEU A 139 -13.43 -19.47 5.78
CA LEU A 139 -13.65 -19.43 4.35
C LEU A 139 -13.31 -20.78 3.72
N SER A 140 -14.24 -21.33 2.94
CA SER A 140 -14.04 -22.56 2.16
C SER A 140 -13.27 -22.31 0.87
N ALA A 141 -13.25 -21.07 0.39
CA ALA A 141 -12.50 -20.63 -0.78
C ALA A 141 -11.64 -19.41 -0.43
N ALA A 142 -10.60 -19.16 -1.21
CA ALA A 142 -9.74 -18.00 -1.00
C ALA A 142 -10.52 -16.69 -1.20
N ALA A 143 -10.37 -15.74 -0.27
CA ALA A 143 -10.82 -14.38 -0.47
C ALA A 143 -9.87 -13.68 -1.46
N GLN A 144 -10.43 -12.76 -2.24
CA GLN A 144 -9.66 -11.97 -3.20
C GLN A 144 -9.93 -10.48 -2.99
N VAL A 145 -8.87 -9.72 -3.07
CA VAL A 145 -8.93 -8.27 -3.19
C VAL A 145 -8.17 -7.87 -4.46
N ILE A 146 -8.86 -7.19 -5.35
CA ILE A 146 -8.34 -6.79 -6.65
C ILE A 146 -8.10 -5.28 -6.61
N VAL A 147 -6.88 -4.86 -6.88
CA VAL A 147 -6.47 -3.46 -6.97
C VAL A 147 -5.99 -3.20 -8.40
N GLY A 148 -6.79 -2.47 -9.17
CA GLY A 148 -6.53 -2.27 -10.60
C GLY A 148 -6.37 -3.62 -11.34
N SER A 149 -5.16 -3.88 -11.83
CA SER A 149 -4.80 -5.13 -12.52
C SER A 149 -4.24 -6.22 -11.61
N ARG A 150 -4.03 -5.96 -10.33
CA ARG A 150 -3.35 -6.84 -9.36
C ARG A 150 -4.35 -7.52 -8.44
N THR A 151 -4.05 -8.76 -8.04
CA THR A 151 -4.92 -9.54 -7.15
C THR A 151 -4.14 -10.00 -5.93
N ILE A 152 -4.67 -9.74 -4.75
CA ILE A 152 -4.24 -10.31 -3.48
C ILE A 152 -5.18 -11.46 -3.16
N ARG A 153 -4.62 -12.63 -2.81
CA ARG A 153 -5.37 -13.81 -2.39
C ARG A 153 -5.12 -14.10 -0.93
N VAL A 154 -6.17 -14.48 -0.22
CA VAL A 154 -6.11 -14.89 1.19
C VAL A 154 -6.75 -16.27 1.32
N GLU A 155 -5.94 -17.28 1.61
CA GLU A 155 -6.39 -18.64 1.74
C GLU A 155 -7.21 -18.84 3.03
N GLY A 156 -8.40 -19.44 2.92
CA GLY A 156 -9.32 -19.56 4.05
C GLY A 156 -8.77 -20.40 5.21
N ALA A 157 -8.21 -21.57 4.92
CA ALA A 157 -7.77 -22.53 5.93
C ALA A 157 -6.51 -22.11 6.69
N THR A 158 -5.63 -21.32 6.06
CA THR A 158 -4.33 -20.92 6.62
C THR A 158 -4.22 -19.41 6.83
N GLY A 159 -5.14 -18.63 6.23
CA GLY A 159 -5.04 -17.17 6.18
C GLY A 159 -3.82 -16.66 5.42
N TYR A 160 -3.09 -17.53 4.67
CA TYR A 160 -1.92 -17.12 3.91
C TYR A 160 -2.26 -16.07 2.87
N VAL A 161 -1.52 -14.98 2.87
CA VAL A 161 -1.74 -13.79 2.02
C VAL A 161 -0.64 -13.69 0.97
N HIS A 162 -1.03 -13.73 -0.30
CA HIS A 162 -0.10 -13.69 -1.44
C HIS A 162 -0.68 -12.99 -2.67
#